data_96067efefbf8ab9708dbc12123e21909
#
_entry.id   96067efefbf8ab9708dbc12123e21909
#
_cell.length_a   1.000
_cell.length_b   1.000
_cell.length_c   1.000
_cell.angle_alpha   90.00
_cell.angle_beta   90.00
_cell.angle_gamma   90.00
#
_symmetry.space_group_name_H-M   'P 1'
#
loop_
_entity.id
_entity.type
_entity.pdbx_description
1 polymer ?
#
loop_
_entity_poly.entity_id
_entity_poly.type
_entity_poly.pdbx_seq_one_letter_code
_entity_poly.pdbx_strand_id
1 'polypeptide(L)'
;MLAKRDARLKGYDDAMLLNQVGRVTEATGANLFAVIDDVLVTPPTVDGALPGITRDTVIRCRQAAGASVECRSVTRYELLAAEEVFLAGSGAGLVSVASIDDTVIGTTARPVVEQLRAAYRDYANAHGVAF
;
A
#
# COMPACT_ATOMS: atom_id res chain seq x y z
N MET A 1 8.06 1.36 16.79
CA MET A 1 9.11 1.76 15.84
C MET A 1 9.40 3.25 15.93
N LEU A 2 10.68 3.63 15.88
CA LEU A 2 11.09 5.03 15.98
C LEU A 2 10.55 5.90 14.84
N ALA A 3 10.54 5.40 13.60
CA ALA A 3 10.02 6.16 12.45
C ALA A 3 8.54 6.52 12.60
N LYS A 4 7.72 5.59 13.07
CA LYS A 4 6.30 5.83 13.30
C LYS A 4 6.08 6.82 14.44
N ARG A 5 6.85 6.71 15.51
CA ARG A 5 6.81 7.64 16.64
C ARG A 5 7.16 9.06 16.19
N ASP A 6 8.24 9.21 15.41
CA ASP A 6 8.66 10.52 14.90
C ASP A 6 7.57 11.14 14.01
N ALA A 7 6.95 10.36 13.13
CA ALA A 7 5.84 10.81 12.28
C ALA A 7 4.66 11.29 13.12
N ARG A 8 4.27 10.56 14.16
CA ARG A 8 3.17 10.95 15.05
C ARG A 8 3.46 12.22 15.81
N LEU A 9 4.69 12.42 16.26
CA LEU A 9 5.11 13.66 16.93
C LEU A 9 5.01 14.88 16.00
N LYS A 10 5.12 14.66 14.70
CA LYS A 10 4.96 15.70 13.67
C LYS A 10 3.53 15.84 13.16
N GLY A 11 2.59 15.09 13.73
CA GLY A 11 1.17 15.14 13.36
C GLY A 11 0.75 14.20 12.24
N TYR A 12 1.59 13.22 11.87
CA TYR A 12 1.27 12.21 10.87
C TYR A 12 0.86 10.89 11.50
N ASP A 13 0.01 10.12 10.82
CA ASP A 13 -0.46 8.82 11.31
C ASP A 13 0.58 7.72 11.17
N ASP A 14 1.44 7.79 10.14
CA ASP A 14 2.44 6.77 9.84
C ASP A 14 3.60 7.37 9.05
N ALA A 15 4.65 6.59 8.86
CA ALA A 15 5.82 6.97 8.08
C ALA A 15 6.12 5.93 7.01
N MET A 16 6.64 6.39 5.86
CA MET A 16 7.20 5.51 4.84
C MET A 16 8.67 5.29 5.08
N LEU A 17 9.12 4.07 4.78
CA LEU A 17 10.53 3.71 4.88
C LEU A 17 11.18 3.76 3.49
N LEU A 18 12.34 4.38 3.41
CA LEU A 18 13.16 4.43 2.20
C LEU A 18 14.38 3.53 2.39
N ASN A 19 14.82 2.88 1.32
CA ASN A 19 16.08 2.16 1.35
C ASN A 19 17.27 3.13 1.11
N GLN A 20 18.50 2.59 1.08
CA GLN A 20 19.73 3.40 0.98
C GLN A 20 19.82 4.21 -0.33
N VAL A 21 19.12 3.80 -1.38
CA VAL A 21 19.10 4.55 -2.65
C VAL A 21 17.85 5.43 -2.80
N GLY A 22 17.09 5.63 -1.71
CA GLY A 22 15.94 6.54 -1.69
C GLY A 22 14.65 5.98 -2.26
N ARG A 23 14.57 4.69 -2.52
CA ARG A 23 13.34 4.06 -3.01
C ARG A 23 12.43 3.67 -1.84
N VAL A 24 11.14 3.80 -2.06
CA VAL A 24 10.14 3.44 -1.04
C VAL A 24 10.10 1.94 -0.86
N THR A 25 10.12 1.47 0.37
CA THR A 25 10.03 0.04 0.70
C THR A 25 8.64 -0.33 1.22
N GLU A 26 8.22 0.31 2.29
CA GLU A 26 6.93 0.06 2.94
C GLU A 26 6.62 1.19 3.91
N ALA A 27 5.41 1.19 4.47
CA ALA A 27 5.11 2.00 5.65
C ALA A 27 5.48 1.22 6.92
N THR A 28 5.57 1.89 8.06
CA THR A 28 5.87 1.20 9.32
C THR A 28 4.70 0.28 9.69
N GLY A 29 4.95 -1.03 9.71
CA GLY A 29 3.95 -2.03 10.07
C GLY A 29 2.98 -2.44 8.97
N ALA A 30 3.18 -2.01 7.71
CA ALA A 30 2.31 -2.36 6.61
C ALA A 30 3.04 -2.28 5.26
N ASN A 31 2.58 -3.09 4.30
CA ASN A 31 3.05 -2.99 2.92
C ASN A 31 2.33 -1.84 2.19
N LEU A 32 3.02 -1.22 1.25
CA LEU A 32 2.51 -0.08 0.49
C LEU A 32 2.13 -0.50 -0.92
N PHE A 33 1.01 0.04 -1.40
CA PHE A 33 0.55 -0.10 -2.78
C PHE A 33 0.18 1.27 -3.34
N ALA A 34 0.37 1.43 -4.64
CA ALA A 34 -0.04 2.63 -5.36
C ALA A 34 -0.70 2.26 -6.69
N VAL A 35 -1.67 3.06 -7.12
CA VAL A 35 -2.26 2.96 -8.46
C VAL A 35 -1.65 4.06 -9.29
N ILE A 36 -0.90 3.67 -10.31
CA ILE A 36 -0.18 4.56 -11.22
C ILE A 36 -0.52 4.17 -12.64
N ASP A 37 -1.14 5.07 -13.40
CA ASP A 37 -1.61 4.81 -14.77
C ASP A 37 -2.46 3.52 -14.85
N ASP A 38 -3.38 3.38 -13.91
CA ASP A 38 -4.31 2.24 -13.79
C ASP A 38 -3.63 0.89 -13.50
N VAL A 39 -2.37 0.91 -13.13
CA VAL A 39 -1.61 -0.28 -12.74
C VAL A 39 -1.38 -0.27 -11.22
N LEU A 40 -1.65 -1.39 -10.57
CA LEU A 40 -1.33 -1.55 -9.16
C LEU A 40 0.17 -1.84 -9.02
N VAL A 41 0.87 -0.99 -8.29
CA VAL A 41 2.31 -1.06 -8.11
C VAL A 41 2.64 -1.27 -6.63
N THR A 42 3.58 -2.15 -6.34
CA THR A 42 4.09 -2.35 -4.98
C THR A 42 5.60 -2.51 -5.01
N PRO A 43 6.33 -1.99 -4.02
CA PRO A 43 7.78 -2.18 -3.94
C PRO A 43 8.15 -3.65 -3.87
N PRO A 44 9.22 -4.07 -4.59
CA PRO A 44 9.69 -5.45 -4.54
C PRO A 44 10.48 -5.73 -3.26
N THR A 45 10.60 -7.00 -2.90
CA THR A 45 11.39 -7.41 -1.73
C THR A 45 12.88 -7.06 -1.89
N VAL A 46 13.39 -6.97 -3.10
CA VAL A 46 14.79 -6.56 -3.36
C VAL A 46 15.06 -5.10 -2.96
N ASP A 47 14.04 -4.26 -2.87
CA ASP A 47 14.17 -2.88 -2.39
C ASP A 47 14.05 -2.79 -0.86
N GLY A 48 13.82 -3.91 -0.18
CA GLY A 48 13.74 -4.00 1.26
C GLY A 48 12.32 -4.16 1.81
N ALA A 49 11.29 -4.24 0.95
CA ALA A 49 9.94 -4.52 1.39
C ALA A 49 9.85 -5.95 1.94
N LEU A 50 9.26 -6.12 3.11
CA LEU A 50 9.09 -7.44 3.69
C LEU A 50 7.96 -8.19 2.96
N PRO A 51 8.15 -9.48 2.63
CA PRO A 51 7.05 -10.28 2.11
C PRO A 51 5.97 -10.42 3.18
N GLY A 52 4.71 -10.36 2.76
CA GLY A 52 3.58 -10.46 3.68
C GLY A 52 2.44 -11.24 3.06
N ILE A 53 1.70 -11.96 3.90
CA ILE A 53 0.53 -12.75 3.49
C ILE A 53 -0.54 -11.81 2.90
N THR A 54 -0.80 -10.69 3.55
CA THR A 54 -1.77 -9.70 3.09
C THR A 54 -1.34 -9.10 1.75
N ARG A 55 -0.06 -8.80 1.60
CA ARG A 55 0.51 -8.30 0.34
C ARG A 55 0.25 -9.28 -0.81
N ASP A 56 0.57 -10.55 -0.61
CA ASP A 56 0.39 -11.58 -1.63
C ASP A 56 -1.09 -11.78 -1.98
N THR A 57 -1.97 -11.71 -0.99
CA THR A 57 -3.41 -11.84 -1.19
C THR A 57 -3.96 -10.67 -2.01
N VAL A 58 -3.54 -9.45 -1.73
CA VAL A 58 -3.94 -8.26 -2.51
C VAL A 58 -3.52 -8.40 -3.97
N ILE A 59 -2.29 -8.84 -4.21
CA ILE A 59 -1.78 -9.07 -5.58
C ILE A 59 -2.65 -10.10 -6.31
N ARG A 60 -2.95 -11.21 -5.67
CA ARG A 60 -3.80 -12.26 -6.24
C ARG A 60 -5.21 -11.78 -6.54
N CYS A 61 -5.80 -11.01 -5.64
CA CYS A 61 -7.14 -10.43 -5.84
C CYS A 61 -7.17 -9.51 -7.06
N ARG A 62 -6.14 -8.68 -7.22
CA ARG A 62 -6.08 -7.76 -8.37
C ARG A 62 -5.88 -8.51 -9.68
N GLN A 63 -5.02 -9.52 -9.71
CA GLN A 63 -4.80 -10.37 -10.88
C GLN A 63 -6.04 -11.17 -11.25
N ALA A 64 -6.76 -11.68 -10.25
CA ALA A 64 -8.01 -12.42 -10.47
C ALA A 64 -9.11 -11.55 -11.08
N ALA A 65 -9.07 -10.24 -10.85
CA ALA A 65 -9.97 -9.27 -11.46
C ALA A 65 -9.57 -8.91 -12.91
N GLY A 66 -8.51 -9.52 -13.45
CA GLY A 66 -8.02 -9.27 -14.80
C GLY A 66 -7.20 -8.00 -14.96
N ALA A 67 -6.76 -7.40 -13.87
CA ALA A 67 -6.01 -6.14 -13.89
C ALA A 67 -4.50 -6.36 -13.68
N SER A 68 -3.71 -5.40 -14.11
CA SER A 68 -2.25 -5.48 -14.06
C SER A 68 -1.70 -5.16 -12.67
N VAL A 69 -0.68 -5.91 -12.25
CA VAL A 69 0.09 -5.66 -11.04
C VAL A 69 1.57 -5.66 -11.41
N GLU A 70 2.31 -4.67 -10.93
CA GLU A 70 3.75 -4.60 -11.08
C GLU A 70 4.43 -4.54 -9.73
N CYS A 71 5.38 -5.45 -9.49
CA CYS A 71 6.31 -5.36 -8.38
C CYS A 71 7.55 -4.65 -8.91
N ARG A 72 7.68 -3.37 -8.63
CA ARG A 72 8.80 -2.55 -9.10
C ARG A 72 9.15 -1.48 -8.10
N SER A 73 10.34 -0.95 -8.25
CA SER A 73 10.80 0.18 -7.44
C SER A 73 9.88 1.39 -7.61
N VAL A 74 9.58 2.03 -6.50
CA VAL A 74 8.70 3.20 -6.45
C VAL A 74 9.45 4.34 -5.77
N THR A 75 9.41 5.51 -6.38
CA THR A 75 9.98 6.72 -5.80
C THR A 75 8.90 7.49 -5.03
N ARG A 76 9.36 8.35 -4.12
CA ARG A 76 8.49 9.28 -3.41
C ARG A 76 7.67 10.15 -4.35
N TYR A 77 8.29 10.61 -5.43
CA TYR A 77 7.63 11.49 -6.41
C TYR A 77 6.51 10.78 -7.16
N GLU A 78 6.70 9.52 -7.50
CA GLU A 78 5.67 8.70 -8.12
C GLU A 78 4.44 8.56 -7.20
N LEU A 79 4.66 8.39 -5.91
CA LEU A 79 3.57 8.30 -4.94
C LEU A 79 2.78 9.60 -4.85
N LEU A 80 3.45 10.75 -4.88
CA LEU A 80 2.78 12.05 -4.82
C LEU A 80 1.87 12.29 -6.04
N ALA A 81 2.18 11.66 -7.17
CA ALA A 81 1.42 11.76 -8.41
C ALA A 81 0.47 10.58 -8.63
N ALA A 82 0.43 9.61 -7.73
CA ALA A 82 -0.41 8.42 -7.88
C ALA A 82 -1.90 8.75 -7.81
N GLU A 83 -2.70 7.93 -8.46
CA GLU A 83 -4.15 8.03 -8.42
C GLU A 83 -4.72 7.61 -7.07
N GLU A 84 -4.15 6.56 -6.48
CA GLU A 84 -4.46 6.07 -5.15
C GLU A 84 -3.20 5.52 -4.50
N VAL A 85 -3.11 5.65 -3.18
CA VAL A 85 -2.08 4.99 -2.36
C VAL A 85 -2.79 4.34 -1.18
N PHE A 86 -2.43 3.11 -0.86
CA PHE A 86 -2.99 2.44 0.31
C PHE A 86 -1.97 1.52 0.97
N LEU A 87 -2.27 1.17 2.21
CA LEU A 87 -1.46 0.28 3.03
C LEU A 87 -2.20 -1.03 3.25
N ALA A 88 -1.47 -2.13 3.28
CA ALA A 88 -2.00 -3.46 3.57
C ALA A 88 -1.27 -4.07 4.75
N GLY A 89 -2.01 -4.42 5.79
CA GLY A 89 -1.46 -5.06 6.98
C GLY A 89 -2.49 -5.98 7.61
N SER A 90 -2.01 -7.02 8.32
CA SER A 90 -2.87 -8.06 8.87
C SER A 90 -3.87 -7.55 9.91
N GLY A 91 -3.52 -6.48 10.64
CA GLY A 91 -4.40 -5.96 11.70
C GLY A 91 -5.46 -4.99 11.20
N ALA A 92 -5.15 -4.18 10.20
CA ALA A 92 -6.02 -3.11 9.74
C ALA A 92 -6.68 -3.38 8.37
N GLY A 93 -6.33 -4.49 7.69
CA GLY A 93 -6.79 -4.74 6.33
C GLY A 93 -6.18 -3.75 5.34
N LEU A 94 -7.01 -3.12 4.52
CA LEU A 94 -6.56 -2.12 3.55
C LEU A 94 -6.97 -0.73 4.00
N VAL A 95 -6.00 0.18 4.08
CA VAL A 95 -6.19 1.55 4.56
C VAL A 95 -5.72 2.54 3.50
N SER A 96 -6.63 3.40 3.02
CA SER A 96 -6.29 4.44 2.05
C SER A 96 -5.41 5.52 2.69
N VAL A 97 -4.45 6.02 1.92
CA VAL A 97 -3.61 7.15 2.28
C VAL A 97 -4.16 8.40 1.61
N ALA A 98 -4.63 9.35 2.40
CA ALA A 98 -5.23 10.58 1.89
C ALA A 98 -4.20 11.63 1.50
N SER A 99 -3.08 11.68 2.22
CA SER A 99 -2.01 12.65 1.95
C SER A 99 -0.65 12.11 2.35
N ILE A 100 0.38 12.61 1.70
CA ILE A 100 1.78 12.31 2.01
C ILE A 100 2.51 13.64 2.09
N ASP A 101 3.18 13.91 3.23
CA ASP A 101 3.87 15.18 3.47
C ASP A 101 2.98 16.39 3.13
N ASP A 102 1.71 16.32 3.59
CA ASP A 102 0.68 17.36 3.36
C ASP A 102 0.24 17.53 1.91
N THR A 103 0.70 16.69 1.00
CA THR A 103 0.21 16.66 -0.39
C THR A 103 -0.93 15.66 -0.50
N VAL A 104 -2.09 16.12 -0.95
CA VAL A 104 -3.28 15.26 -1.14
C VAL A 104 -3.04 14.30 -2.30
N ILE A 105 -3.33 13.03 -2.07
CA ILE A 105 -3.16 11.98 -3.06
C ILE A 105 -4.47 11.77 -3.83
N GLY A 106 -4.41 11.97 -5.15
CA GLY A 106 -5.53 11.72 -6.06
C GLY A 106 -6.77 12.55 -5.73
N THR A 107 -7.92 11.94 -5.86
CA THR A 107 -9.23 12.53 -5.54
C THR A 107 -9.83 11.86 -4.31
N THR A 108 -11.05 12.28 -3.92
CA THR A 108 -11.76 11.61 -2.82
C THR A 108 -12.25 10.20 -3.17
N ALA A 109 -12.42 9.89 -4.46
CA ALA A 109 -12.78 8.56 -4.92
C ALA A 109 -11.60 7.59 -4.78
N ARG A 110 -11.87 6.38 -4.32
CA ARG A 110 -10.88 5.33 -4.12
C ARG A 110 -11.39 4.01 -4.74
N PRO A 111 -11.65 3.96 -6.06
CA PRO A 111 -12.32 2.81 -6.66
C PRO A 111 -11.52 1.51 -6.57
N VAL A 112 -10.20 1.57 -6.71
CA VAL A 112 -9.36 0.38 -6.64
C VAL A 112 -9.28 -0.16 -5.22
N VAL A 113 -9.06 0.69 -4.23
CA VAL A 113 -9.03 0.29 -2.82
C VAL A 113 -10.36 -0.31 -2.40
N GLU A 114 -11.47 0.30 -2.78
CA GLU A 114 -12.80 -0.21 -2.41
C GLU A 114 -13.07 -1.57 -3.03
N GLN A 115 -12.70 -1.76 -4.30
CA GLN A 115 -12.82 -3.05 -4.97
C GLN A 115 -11.95 -4.12 -4.28
N LEU A 116 -10.71 -3.78 -3.94
CA LEU A 116 -9.80 -4.70 -3.29
C LEU A 116 -10.21 -5.01 -1.86
N ARG A 117 -10.79 -4.06 -1.13
CA ARG A 117 -11.35 -4.34 0.21
C ARG A 117 -12.42 -5.40 0.15
N ALA A 118 -13.36 -5.29 -0.79
CA ALA A 118 -14.41 -6.28 -0.96
C ALA A 118 -13.84 -7.64 -1.34
N ALA A 119 -12.94 -7.69 -2.31
CA ALA A 119 -12.29 -8.92 -2.76
C ALA A 119 -11.46 -9.57 -1.65
N TYR A 120 -10.72 -8.79 -0.89
CA TYR A 120 -9.92 -9.29 0.23
C TYR A 120 -10.82 -9.88 1.33
N ARG A 121 -11.92 -9.22 1.65
CA ARG A 121 -12.89 -9.70 2.64
C ARG A 121 -13.48 -11.04 2.21
N ASP A 122 -13.88 -11.15 0.95
CA ASP A 122 -14.44 -12.40 0.42
C ASP A 122 -13.41 -13.54 0.46
N TYR A 123 -12.17 -13.23 0.09
CA TYR A 123 -11.07 -14.20 0.17
C TYR A 123 -10.82 -14.65 1.60
N ALA A 124 -10.76 -13.72 2.55
CA ALA A 124 -10.53 -14.02 3.97
C ALA A 124 -11.63 -14.90 4.54
N ASN A 125 -12.89 -14.61 4.21
CA ASN A 125 -14.02 -15.42 4.66
C ASN A 125 -14.00 -16.84 4.08
N ALA A 126 -13.64 -16.97 2.80
CA ALA A 126 -13.58 -18.27 2.12
C ALA A 126 -12.42 -19.14 2.62
N HIS A 127 -11.32 -18.53 3.08
CA HIS A 127 -10.10 -19.26 3.49
C HIS A 127 -9.85 -19.23 4.99
N GLY A 128 -10.79 -18.71 5.78
CA GLY A 128 -10.66 -18.66 7.23
C GLY A 128 -9.59 -17.69 7.73
N VAL A 129 -9.19 -16.71 6.91
CA VAL A 129 -8.20 -15.69 7.30
C VAL A 129 -8.91 -14.57 8.09
N ALA A 130 -8.36 -14.23 9.25
CA ALA A 130 -8.84 -13.14 10.07
C ALA A 130 -8.03 -11.86 9.79
N PHE A 131 -8.70 -10.70 9.84
CA PHE A 131 -8.02 -9.42 9.75
C PHE A 131 -8.76 -8.33 10.55
#